data_cc13fa69766fd8c2106c7dca03259c6a
#
_entry.id   cc13fa69766fd8c2106c7dca03259c6a
#
_cell.length_a   1.000
_cell.length_b   1.000
_cell.length_c   1.000
_cell.angle_alpha   90.00
_cell.angle_beta   90.00
_cell.angle_gamma   90.00
#
_symmetry.space_group_name_H-M   'P 1'
#
loop_
_entity.id
_entity.type
_entity.pdbx_description
1 polymer ?
#
loop_
_entity_poly.entity_id
_entity_poly.type
_entity_poly.pdbx_seq_one_letter_code
_entity_poly.pdbx_strand_id
1 'polypeptide(L)'
;MSKKYTADEYISMINNSLMAYLSSEPSGAGEAKMLEAMRYSVENGGKRIRPMLTLEFCRMCGGSVEAALPLACAIEFIHTYSLIHDDLPCMDNDDMRRGKPSSHIKFGEANALLAGDSLLTFAFQTAGEAKDIPADAVAKAVSLLAHAAGCAGMIAGQVQDLENENKTVSVDDLRSVDVLKTGELIRCACQLGCIAAGADDKKLEAARVYAENLGIAFQIVDDILDVTSDEATLGKPIGSDAENCKNTYVSLLGLEKAQKIAEELTDKAIDALKVFADEAEFLISLSEKLLSRNK
;
A
#
# COMPACT_ATOMS: atom_id res chain seq x y z
N MET A 1 16.55 24.37 -0.39
CA MET A 1 16.08 23.18 0.32
C MET A 1 14.59 23.08 0.11
N SER A 2 14.10 21.93 -0.33
CA SER A 2 12.66 21.67 -0.45
C SER A 2 12.02 21.69 0.97
N LYS A 3 10.74 22.06 1.06
CA LYS A 3 10.00 21.97 2.33
C LYS A 3 10.01 20.50 2.77
N LYS A 4 10.37 20.24 4.02
CA LYS A 4 10.22 18.93 4.66
C LYS A 4 8.83 18.85 5.32
N TYR A 5 8.20 17.69 5.23
CA TYR A 5 6.88 17.43 5.80
C TYR A 5 6.98 16.38 6.91
N THR A 6 6.11 16.47 7.88
CA THR A 6 5.90 15.43 8.89
C THR A 6 4.92 14.37 8.34
N ALA A 7 4.87 13.20 8.98
CA ALA A 7 3.87 12.18 8.65
C ALA A 7 2.43 12.70 8.81
N ASP A 8 2.15 13.49 9.85
CA ASP A 8 0.82 14.04 10.10
C ASP A 8 0.42 15.08 9.03
N GLU A 9 1.36 15.90 8.56
CA GLU A 9 1.11 16.82 7.45
C GLU A 9 0.77 16.04 6.17
N TYR A 10 1.52 14.99 5.84
CA TYR A 10 1.22 14.13 4.69
C TYR A 10 -0.15 13.45 4.84
N ILE A 11 -0.44 12.84 5.99
CA ILE A 11 -1.73 12.18 6.25
C ILE A 11 -2.89 13.17 6.10
N SER A 12 -2.74 14.39 6.62
CA SER A 12 -3.76 15.44 6.48
C SER A 12 -3.99 15.82 5.02
N MET A 13 -2.92 16.07 4.25
CA MET A 13 -3.01 16.40 2.82
C MET A 13 -3.67 15.28 2.03
N ILE A 14 -3.26 14.03 2.26
CA ILE A 14 -3.81 12.84 1.60
C ILE A 14 -5.29 12.68 1.91
N ASN A 15 -5.67 12.69 3.19
CA ASN A 15 -7.07 12.50 3.58
C ASN A 15 -7.98 13.60 3.02
N ASN A 16 -7.54 14.86 3.07
CA ASN A 16 -8.30 15.98 2.49
C ASN A 16 -8.48 15.80 0.98
N SER A 17 -7.44 15.37 0.26
CA SER A 17 -7.51 15.14 -1.19
C SER A 17 -8.39 13.94 -1.54
N LEU A 18 -8.27 12.82 -0.83
CA LEU A 18 -9.11 11.63 -1.02
C LEU A 18 -10.59 11.98 -0.86
N MET A 19 -10.93 12.75 0.18
CA MET A 19 -12.32 13.15 0.42
C MET A 19 -12.80 14.19 -0.59
N ALA A 20 -11.95 15.11 -1.05
CA ALA A 20 -12.30 16.05 -2.10
C ALA A 20 -12.68 15.33 -3.42
N TYR A 21 -11.91 14.30 -3.82
CA TYR A 21 -12.24 13.48 -5.00
C TYR A 21 -13.59 12.76 -4.88
N LEU A 22 -13.98 12.33 -3.68
CA LEU A 22 -15.23 11.62 -3.42
C LEU A 22 -16.40 12.54 -3.03
N SER A 23 -16.25 13.87 -3.09
CA SER A 23 -17.25 14.84 -2.65
C SER A 23 -18.18 15.34 -3.76
N SER A 24 -18.12 14.77 -4.98
CA SER A 24 -18.98 15.17 -6.09
C SER A 24 -20.47 14.99 -5.75
N GLU A 25 -21.30 15.91 -6.25
CA GLU A 25 -22.75 15.80 -6.19
C GLU A 25 -23.19 14.64 -7.10
N PRO A 26 -23.90 13.62 -6.57
CA PRO A 26 -24.31 12.48 -7.38
C PRO A 26 -25.42 12.86 -8.35
N SER A 27 -25.36 12.33 -9.57
CA SER A 27 -26.37 12.53 -10.61
C SER A 27 -27.64 11.67 -10.41
N GLY A 28 -27.58 10.70 -9.49
CA GLY A 28 -28.69 9.80 -9.22
C GLY A 28 -28.46 8.87 -8.02
N ALA A 29 -29.50 8.12 -7.63
CA ALA A 29 -29.50 7.28 -6.43
C ALA A 29 -28.43 6.16 -6.47
N GLY A 30 -28.13 5.60 -7.64
CA GLY A 30 -27.10 4.58 -7.79
C GLY A 30 -25.71 5.13 -7.52
N GLU A 31 -25.38 6.29 -8.09
CA GLU A 31 -24.12 6.98 -7.84
C GLU A 31 -23.99 7.41 -6.38
N ALA A 32 -25.06 7.95 -5.78
CA ALA A 32 -25.06 8.34 -4.37
C ALA A 32 -24.70 7.18 -3.45
N LYS A 33 -25.28 5.99 -3.70
CA LYS A 33 -25.03 4.79 -2.93
C LYS A 33 -23.57 4.29 -3.11
N MET A 34 -23.03 4.34 -4.32
CA MET A 34 -21.64 3.95 -4.58
C MET A 34 -20.66 4.92 -3.92
N LEU A 35 -20.88 6.23 -4.05
CA LEU A 35 -20.05 7.23 -3.36
C LEU A 35 -20.08 7.06 -1.84
N GLU A 36 -21.23 6.70 -1.24
CA GLU A 36 -21.33 6.42 0.18
C GLU A 36 -20.45 5.21 0.58
N ALA A 37 -20.52 4.10 -0.17
CA ALA A 37 -19.73 2.90 0.09
C ALA A 37 -18.22 3.11 -0.13
N MET A 38 -17.84 3.86 -1.19
CA MET A 38 -16.44 4.24 -1.45
C MET A 38 -15.90 5.12 -0.33
N ARG A 39 -16.62 6.19 0.06
CA ARG A 39 -16.24 7.07 1.17
C ARG A 39 -16.05 6.30 2.46
N TYR A 40 -17.01 5.47 2.83
CA TYR A 40 -16.93 4.66 4.04
C TYR A 40 -15.63 3.86 4.12
N SER A 41 -15.24 3.19 3.03
CA SER A 41 -14.03 2.37 3.00
C SER A 41 -12.75 3.21 3.02
N VAL A 42 -12.73 4.35 2.32
CA VAL A 42 -11.60 5.28 2.31
C VAL A 42 -11.45 6.00 3.67
N GLU A 43 -12.56 6.45 4.28
CA GLU A 43 -12.57 7.11 5.60
C GLU A 43 -12.22 6.15 6.75
N ASN A 44 -12.31 4.85 6.53
CA ASN A 44 -11.96 3.85 7.54
C ASN A 44 -10.50 3.93 7.98
N GLY A 45 -9.75 4.86 7.42
CA GLY A 45 -8.42 5.26 7.85
C GLY A 45 -7.33 4.36 7.29
N GLY A 46 -6.26 4.24 8.05
CA GLY A 46 -5.04 3.54 7.70
C GLY A 46 -3.82 4.43 7.83
N LYS A 47 -2.64 3.81 7.78
CA LYS A 47 -1.35 4.53 7.96
C LYS A 47 -0.95 5.39 6.75
N ARG A 48 -1.68 5.30 5.64
CA ARG A 48 -1.43 6.06 4.39
C ARG A 48 0.03 5.93 3.90
N ILE A 49 0.66 4.78 4.10
CA ILE A 49 2.08 4.57 3.78
C ILE A 49 2.33 4.74 2.28
N ARG A 50 1.53 4.09 1.42
CA ARG A 50 1.70 4.15 -0.04
C ARG A 50 1.61 5.58 -0.59
N PRO A 51 0.57 6.36 -0.30
CA PRO A 51 0.52 7.75 -0.76
C PRO A 51 1.61 8.62 -0.13
N MET A 52 2.01 8.40 1.14
CA MET A 52 3.15 9.12 1.73
C MET A 52 4.46 8.82 0.97
N LEU A 53 4.71 7.57 0.60
CA LEU A 53 5.86 7.21 -0.22
C LEU A 53 5.83 7.94 -1.56
N THR A 54 4.67 8.02 -2.23
CA THR A 54 4.54 8.75 -3.50
C THR A 54 4.89 10.22 -3.33
N LEU A 55 4.36 10.88 -2.31
CA LEU A 55 4.62 12.31 -2.07
C LEU A 55 6.08 12.57 -1.68
N GLU A 56 6.65 11.72 -0.82
CA GLU A 56 8.02 11.91 -0.35
C GLU A 56 9.05 11.63 -1.45
N PHE A 57 8.88 10.60 -2.28
CA PHE A 57 9.77 10.39 -3.43
C PHE A 57 9.68 11.52 -4.45
N CYS A 58 8.47 12.10 -4.67
CA CYS A 58 8.33 13.29 -5.49
C CYS A 58 9.13 14.48 -4.91
N ARG A 59 8.97 14.76 -3.62
CA ARG A 59 9.70 15.82 -2.90
C ARG A 59 11.21 15.63 -2.99
N MET A 60 11.72 14.43 -2.69
CA MET A 60 13.16 14.12 -2.74
C MET A 60 13.75 14.25 -4.14
N CYS A 61 12.94 14.06 -5.18
CA CYS A 61 13.34 14.29 -6.56
C CYS A 61 13.28 15.77 -6.98
N GLY A 62 12.77 16.66 -6.11
CA GLY A 62 12.63 18.10 -6.40
C GLY A 62 11.30 18.48 -7.07
N GLY A 63 10.32 17.55 -7.11
CA GLY A 63 8.98 17.81 -7.63
C GLY A 63 8.05 18.49 -6.61
N SER A 64 6.87 18.93 -7.09
CA SER A 64 5.80 19.46 -6.24
C SER A 64 5.00 18.33 -5.62
N VAL A 65 4.90 18.34 -4.30
CA VAL A 65 4.07 17.39 -3.53
C VAL A 65 2.60 17.54 -3.92
N GLU A 66 2.14 18.76 -4.14
CA GLU A 66 0.78 19.08 -4.54
C GLU A 66 0.47 18.51 -5.94
N ALA A 67 1.42 18.60 -6.88
CA ALA A 67 1.28 18.04 -8.22
C ALA A 67 1.20 16.49 -8.21
N ALA A 68 1.84 15.85 -7.23
CA ALA A 68 1.83 14.39 -7.08
C ALA A 68 0.59 13.84 -6.32
N LEU A 69 -0.23 14.70 -5.68
CA LEU A 69 -1.41 14.28 -4.91
C LEU A 69 -2.39 13.41 -5.70
N PRO A 70 -2.70 13.68 -6.98
CA PRO A 70 -3.58 12.78 -7.75
C PRO A 70 -3.04 11.34 -7.83
N LEU A 71 -1.73 11.16 -8.05
CA LEU A 71 -1.11 9.84 -8.11
C LEU A 71 -1.07 9.17 -6.73
N ALA A 72 -0.84 9.95 -5.67
CA ALA A 72 -0.90 9.46 -4.30
C ALA A 72 -2.32 9.02 -3.89
N CYS A 73 -3.36 9.75 -4.33
CA CYS A 73 -4.75 9.34 -4.12
C CYS A 73 -5.10 8.10 -4.95
N ALA A 74 -4.65 8.04 -6.20
CA ALA A 74 -4.92 6.91 -7.08
C ALA A 74 -4.40 5.58 -6.51
N ILE A 75 -3.17 5.54 -6.00
CA ILE A 75 -2.64 4.32 -5.40
C ILE A 75 -3.35 3.94 -4.09
N GLU A 76 -3.86 4.90 -3.34
CA GLU A 76 -4.65 4.62 -2.14
C GLU A 76 -6.06 4.11 -2.50
N PHE A 77 -6.67 4.57 -3.60
CA PHE A 77 -7.91 3.98 -4.12
C PHE A 77 -7.71 2.54 -4.57
N ILE A 78 -6.60 2.24 -5.26
CA ILE A 78 -6.20 0.86 -5.59
C ILE A 78 -6.07 0.01 -4.32
N HIS A 79 -5.35 0.49 -3.33
CA HIS A 79 -5.20 -0.24 -2.07
C HIS A 79 -6.54 -0.43 -1.34
N THR A 80 -7.43 0.58 -1.39
CA THR A 80 -8.72 0.50 -0.70
C THR A 80 -9.66 -0.49 -1.38
N TYR A 81 -9.71 -0.52 -2.72
CA TYR A 81 -10.56 -1.51 -3.41
C TYR A 81 -10.09 -2.94 -3.10
N SER A 82 -8.77 -3.17 -3.06
CA SER A 82 -8.27 -4.52 -2.78
C SER A 82 -8.70 -5.00 -1.40
N LEU A 83 -8.70 -4.13 -0.39
CA LEU A 83 -9.19 -4.47 0.94
C LEU A 83 -10.70 -4.74 0.97
N ILE A 84 -11.50 -4.00 0.17
CA ILE A 84 -12.95 -4.28 0.07
C ILE A 84 -13.18 -5.68 -0.51
N HIS A 85 -12.45 -6.03 -1.57
CA HIS A 85 -12.60 -7.33 -2.23
C HIS A 85 -12.04 -8.47 -1.40
N ASP A 86 -10.92 -8.26 -0.71
CA ASP A 86 -10.34 -9.26 0.21
C ASP A 86 -11.32 -9.63 1.32
N ASP A 87 -12.09 -8.66 1.85
CA ASP A 87 -13.07 -8.91 2.92
C ASP A 87 -14.32 -9.67 2.45
N LEU A 88 -14.58 -9.85 1.15
CA LEU A 88 -15.79 -10.50 0.64
C LEU A 88 -15.88 -11.97 1.08
N PRO A 89 -17.12 -12.53 1.22
CA PRO A 89 -17.32 -13.92 1.62
C PRO A 89 -16.68 -14.98 0.70
N CYS A 90 -16.37 -14.62 -0.55
CA CYS A 90 -15.66 -15.49 -1.49
C CYS A 90 -14.13 -15.38 -1.40
N MET A 91 -13.62 -14.55 -0.50
CA MET A 91 -12.21 -14.29 -0.23
C MET A 91 -11.93 -14.57 1.26
N ASP A 92 -11.39 -13.61 2.02
CA ASP A 92 -11.04 -13.81 3.44
C ASP A 92 -12.27 -13.90 4.36
N ASN A 93 -13.45 -13.43 3.91
CA ASN A 93 -14.71 -13.39 4.66
C ASN A 93 -14.59 -12.68 6.01
N ASP A 94 -13.93 -11.53 6.02
CA ASP A 94 -13.69 -10.76 7.23
C ASP A 94 -14.86 -9.83 7.54
N ASP A 95 -15.52 -10.01 8.68
CA ASP A 95 -16.64 -9.17 9.13
C ASP A 95 -16.20 -7.75 9.54
N MET A 96 -14.93 -7.59 9.93
CA MET A 96 -14.39 -6.35 10.50
C MET A 96 -13.11 -5.92 9.81
N ARG A 97 -13.01 -4.62 9.49
CA ARG A 97 -11.79 -4.00 8.98
C ARG A 97 -11.45 -2.74 9.77
N ARG A 98 -10.25 -2.68 10.37
CA ARG A 98 -9.78 -1.52 11.16
C ARG A 98 -10.77 -1.09 12.25
N GLY A 99 -11.37 -2.05 12.94
CA GLY A 99 -12.31 -1.81 14.05
C GLY A 99 -13.72 -1.37 13.65
N LYS A 100 -14.05 -1.39 12.35
CA LYS A 100 -15.40 -1.14 11.84
C LYS A 100 -15.90 -2.32 11.00
N PRO A 101 -17.22 -2.50 10.82
CA PRO A 101 -17.75 -3.50 9.90
C PRO A 101 -17.14 -3.36 8.51
N SER A 102 -16.78 -4.48 7.88
CA SER A 102 -16.32 -4.50 6.49
C SER A 102 -17.42 -4.00 5.54
N SER A 103 -17.05 -3.65 4.31
CA SER A 103 -17.97 -3.04 3.35
C SER A 103 -19.15 -3.96 3.04
N HIS A 104 -18.91 -5.28 2.91
CA HIS A 104 -19.98 -6.24 2.60
C HIS A 104 -20.97 -6.43 3.75
N ILE A 105 -20.53 -6.32 5.01
CA ILE A 105 -21.40 -6.34 6.17
C ILE A 105 -22.29 -5.09 6.22
N LYS A 106 -21.72 -3.92 5.90
CA LYS A 106 -22.46 -2.64 6.00
C LYS A 106 -23.40 -2.40 4.83
N PHE A 107 -22.99 -2.73 3.60
CA PHE A 107 -23.72 -2.37 2.37
C PHE A 107 -24.27 -3.58 1.60
N GLY A 108 -23.94 -4.81 2.03
CA GLY A 108 -24.21 -6.06 1.33
C GLY A 108 -23.17 -6.37 0.27
N GLU A 109 -22.98 -7.66 -0.04
CA GLU A 109 -21.93 -8.19 -0.91
C GLU A 109 -21.89 -7.52 -2.29
N ALA A 110 -23.04 -7.41 -2.97
CA ALA A 110 -23.11 -6.82 -4.31
C ALA A 110 -22.67 -5.35 -4.33
N ASN A 111 -23.06 -4.56 -3.32
CA ASN A 111 -22.65 -3.16 -3.26
C ASN A 111 -21.17 -3.02 -2.86
N ALA A 112 -20.64 -3.90 -2.02
CA ALA A 112 -19.23 -3.92 -1.69
C ALA A 112 -18.38 -4.27 -2.92
N LEU A 113 -18.76 -5.31 -3.68
CA LEU A 113 -18.11 -5.66 -4.95
C LEU A 113 -18.07 -4.46 -5.91
N LEU A 114 -19.24 -3.83 -6.15
CA LEU A 114 -19.34 -2.68 -7.05
C LEU A 114 -18.61 -1.44 -6.53
N ALA A 115 -18.52 -1.24 -5.21
CA ALA A 115 -17.72 -0.16 -4.62
C ALA A 115 -16.22 -0.38 -4.85
N GLY A 116 -15.75 -1.63 -4.77
CA GLY A 116 -14.38 -1.99 -5.14
C GLY A 116 -14.11 -1.72 -6.62
N ASP A 117 -14.97 -2.18 -7.53
CA ASP A 117 -14.87 -1.91 -8.99
C ASP A 117 -14.84 -0.40 -9.28
N SER A 118 -15.70 0.35 -8.57
CA SER A 118 -15.76 1.80 -8.73
C SER A 118 -14.46 2.48 -8.29
N LEU A 119 -13.89 2.10 -7.14
CA LEU A 119 -12.60 2.63 -6.67
C LEU A 119 -11.45 2.25 -7.61
N LEU A 120 -11.42 1.01 -8.12
CA LEU A 120 -10.43 0.56 -9.09
C LEU A 120 -10.45 1.44 -10.34
N THR A 121 -11.63 1.67 -10.92
CA THR A 121 -11.78 2.50 -12.12
C THR A 121 -11.47 3.96 -11.83
N PHE A 122 -11.94 4.46 -10.67
CA PHE A 122 -11.73 5.84 -10.22
C PHE A 122 -10.25 6.17 -9.95
N ALA A 123 -9.46 5.18 -9.54
CA ALA A 123 -8.01 5.34 -9.38
C ALA A 123 -7.34 5.74 -10.70
N PHE A 124 -7.70 5.10 -11.81
CA PHE A 124 -7.14 5.44 -13.13
C PHE A 124 -7.64 6.78 -13.66
N GLN A 125 -8.90 7.11 -13.41
CA GLN A 125 -9.43 8.45 -13.71
C GLN A 125 -8.63 9.51 -12.94
N THR A 126 -8.49 9.35 -11.62
CA THR A 126 -7.74 10.29 -10.77
C THR A 126 -6.29 10.47 -11.22
N ALA A 127 -5.60 9.37 -11.54
CA ALA A 127 -4.23 9.43 -12.06
C ALA A 127 -4.16 10.13 -13.42
N GLY A 128 -5.12 9.86 -14.32
CA GLY A 128 -5.19 10.45 -15.66
C GLY A 128 -5.49 11.95 -15.66
N GLU A 129 -6.12 12.46 -14.61
CA GLU A 129 -6.48 13.87 -14.42
C GLU A 129 -5.39 14.70 -13.71
N ALA A 130 -4.20 14.16 -13.47
CA ALA A 130 -3.08 14.88 -12.88
C ALA A 130 -2.56 15.97 -13.81
N LYS A 131 -3.02 17.23 -13.61
CA LYS A 131 -2.84 18.36 -14.53
C LYS A 131 -1.47 19.03 -14.41
N ASP A 132 -0.84 18.94 -13.24
CA ASP A 132 0.35 19.70 -12.90
C ASP A 132 1.65 18.90 -13.14
N ILE A 133 1.56 17.76 -13.82
CA ILE A 133 2.68 16.96 -14.30
C ILE A 133 2.59 16.76 -15.83
N PRO A 134 3.73 16.55 -16.53
CA PRO A 134 3.71 16.36 -17.99
C PRO A 134 2.86 15.17 -18.44
N ALA A 135 2.17 15.31 -19.57
CA ALA A 135 1.23 14.28 -20.07
C ALA A 135 1.91 12.92 -20.33
N ASP A 136 3.18 12.90 -20.75
CA ASP A 136 3.94 11.67 -20.91
C ASP A 136 4.27 11.01 -19.56
N ALA A 137 4.49 11.79 -18.50
CA ALA A 137 4.65 11.29 -17.14
C ALA A 137 3.32 10.73 -16.60
N VAL A 138 2.17 11.37 -16.88
CA VAL A 138 0.85 10.83 -16.57
C VAL A 138 0.65 9.48 -17.26
N ALA A 139 0.94 9.36 -18.54
CA ALA A 139 0.80 8.11 -19.28
C ALA A 139 1.68 6.99 -18.69
N LYS A 140 2.92 7.29 -18.31
CA LYS A 140 3.83 6.36 -17.63
C LYS A 140 3.30 5.96 -16.26
N ALA A 141 2.80 6.91 -15.48
CA ALA A 141 2.23 6.67 -14.16
C ALA A 141 1.00 5.75 -14.21
N VAL A 142 0.07 6.01 -15.13
CA VAL A 142 -1.13 5.18 -15.36
C VAL A 142 -0.74 3.76 -15.79
N SER A 143 0.23 3.63 -16.71
CA SER A 143 0.72 2.31 -17.14
C SER A 143 1.39 1.53 -16.01
N LEU A 144 2.21 2.20 -15.19
CA LEU A 144 2.85 1.58 -14.03
C LEU A 144 1.82 1.13 -12.99
N LEU A 145 0.84 1.99 -12.69
CA LEU A 145 -0.24 1.67 -11.73
C LEU A 145 -1.07 0.48 -12.21
N ALA A 146 -1.40 0.43 -13.50
CA ALA A 146 -2.14 -0.67 -14.10
C ALA A 146 -1.37 -2.00 -14.04
N HIS A 147 -0.05 -1.97 -14.31
CA HIS A 147 0.81 -3.14 -14.18
C HIS A 147 0.86 -3.65 -12.73
N ALA A 148 1.14 -2.76 -11.80
CA ALA A 148 1.31 -3.11 -10.39
C ALA A 148 0.01 -3.62 -9.72
N ALA A 149 -1.14 -3.05 -10.09
CA ALA A 149 -2.45 -3.49 -9.60
C ALA A 149 -3.01 -4.72 -10.33
N GLY A 150 -2.51 -4.99 -11.53
CA GLY A 150 -3.07 -5.95 -12.48
C GLY A 150 -2.61 -7.40 -12.30
N CYS A 151 -2.86 -8.20 -13.35
CA CYS A 151 -2.58 -9.64 -13.40
C CYS A 151 -1.10 -10.02 -13.38
N ALA A 152 -0.18 -9.08 -13.56
CA ALA A 152 1.27 -9.29 -13.42
C ALA A 152 1.83 -8.74 -12.09
N GLY A 153 0.97 -8.17 -11.24
CA GLY A 153 1.32 -7.58 -9.95
C GLY A 153 0.44 -8.12 -8.82
N MET A 154 -0.25 -7.22 -8.11
CA MET A 154 -1.01 -7.53 -6.90
C MET A 154 -2.04 -8.66 -7.09
N ILE A 155 -2.78 -8.68 -8.21
CA ILE A 155 -3.77 -9.74 -8.47
C ILE A 155 -3.08 -11.12 -8.63
N ALA A 156 -1.92 -11.20 -9.30
CA ALA A 156 -1.16 -12.45 -9.37
C ALA A 156 -0.73 -12.94 -7.98
N GLY A 157 -0.28 -12.01 -7.13
CA GLY A 157 0.07 -12.31 -5.73
C GLY A 157 -1.14 -12.83 -4.95
N GLN A 158 -2.30 -12.23 -5.12
CA GLN A 158 -3.54 -12.67 -4.48
C GLN A 158 -3.96 -14.08 -4.93
N VAL A 159 -3.84 -14.39 -6.22
CA VAL A 159 -4.12 -15.75 -6.75
C VAL A 159 -3.16 -16.76 -6.14
N GLN A 160 -1.86 -16.45 -6.08
CA GLN A 160 -0.86 -17.34 -5.46
C GLN A 160 -1.12 -17.54 -3.97
N ASP A 161 -1.54 -16.50 -3.25
CA ASP A 161 -1.89 -16.58 -1.83
C ASP A 161 -3.04 -17.57 -1.60
N LEU A 162 -4.14 -17.44 -2.33
CA LEU A 162 -5.27 -18.37 -2.30
C LEU A 162 -4.86 -19.81 -2.68
N GLU A 163 -4.02 -19.98 -3.70
CA GLU A 163 -3.54 -21.31 -4.10
C GLU A 163 -2.64 -21.96 -3.04
N ASN A 164 -1.99 -21.16 -2.20
CA ASN A 164 -1.11 -21.60 -1.13
C ASN A 164 -1.83 -21.93 0.19
N GLU A 165 -3.12 -21.60 0.29
CA GLU A 165 -3.91 -21.95 1.46
C GLU A 165 -3.91 -23.46 1.73
N ASN A 166 -3.77 -23.83 2.99
CA ASN A 166 -3.72 -25.23 3.46
C ASN A 166 -2.57 -26.08 2.83
N LYS A 167 -1.55 -25.43 2.27
CA LYS A 167 -0.34 -26.10 1.76
C LYS A 167 0.89 -25.63 2.53
N THR A 168 1.86 -26.51 2.69
CA THR A 168 3.20 -26.10 3.14
C THR A 168 3.96 -25.58 1.93
N VAL A 169 4.40 -24.33 1.99
CA VAL A 169 5.16 -23.68 0.90
C VAL A 169 6.62 -23.47 1.29
N SER A 170 7.49 -23.26 0.31
CA SER A 170 8.85 -22.84 0.57
C SER A 170 8.93 -21.35 0.92
N VAL A 171 10.06 -20.92 1.51
CA VAL A 171 10.32 -19.50 1.77
C VAL A 171 10.35 -18.68 0.47
N ASP A 172 10.82 -19.27 -0.63
CA ASP A 172 10.85 -18.60 -1.93
C ASP A 172 9.45 -18.41 -2.51
N ASP A 173 8.55 -19.38 -2.32
CA ASP A 173 7.14 -19.25 -2.71
C ASP A 173 6.45 -18.16 -1.88
N LEU A 174 6.61 -18.16 -0.56
CA LEU A 174 6.09 -17.12 0.32
C LEU A 174 6.59 -15.73 -0.10
N ARG A 175 7.90 -15.61 -0.35
CA ARG A 175 8.51 -14.37 -0.82
C ARG A 175 7.93 -13.92 -2.16
N SER A 176 7.64 -14.84 -3.08
CA SER A 176 7.02 -14.52 -4.36
C SER A 176 5.63 -13.90 -4.18
N VAL A 177 4.83 -14.46 -3.28
CA VAL A 177 3.51 -13.88 -2.91
C VAL A 177 3.68 -12.46 -2.36
N ASP A 178 4.56 -12.25 -1.40
CA ASP A 178 4.76 -10.96 -0.76
C ASP A 178 5.24 -9.88 -1.73
N VAL A 179 6.16 -10.24 -2.63
CA VAL A 179 6.64 -9.33 -3.68
C VAL A 179 5.49 -8.88 -4.56
N LEU A 180 4.60 -9.78 -4.97
CA LEU A 180 3.49 -9.45 -5.86
C LEU A 180 2.31 -8.82 -5.12
N LYS A 181 1.81 -9.45 -4.05
CA LYS A 181 0.60 -9.02 -3.34
C LYS A 181 0.80 -7.67 -2.64
N THR A 182 1.96 -7.48 -2.01
CA THR A 182 2.26 -6.30 -1.19
C THR A 182 3.33 -5.40 -1.82
N GLY A 183 4.43 -5.98 -2.26
CA GLY A 183 5.62 -5.28 -2.75
C GLY A 183 5.38 -4.46 -4.00
N GLU A 184 4.60 -4.97 -4.96
CA GLU A 184 4.33 -4.28 -6.23
C GLU A 184 3.64 -2.93 -6.04
N LEU A 185 2.66 -2.82 -5.14
CA LEU A 185 2.03 -1.53 -4.86
C LEU A 185 2.96 -0.58 -4.07
N ILE A 186 3.85 -1.09 -3.22
CA ILE A 186 4.85 -0.25 -2.55
C ILE A 186 5.86 0.27 -3.56
N ARG A 187 6.35 -0.60 -4.47
CA ARG A 187 7.24 -0.24 -5.57
C ARG A 187 6.60 0.81 -6.49
N CYS A 188 5.35 0.57 -6.87
CA CYS A 188 4.58 1.52 -7.66
C CYS A 188 4.49 2.88 -6.97
N ALA A 189 4.14 2.93 -5.68
CA ALA A 189 4.05 4.17 -4.92
C ALA A 189 5.35 4.98 -4.96
N CYS A 190 6.50 4.35 -4.72
CA CYS A 190 7.80 5.03 -4.75
C CYS A 190 8.13 5.56 -6.16
N GLN A 191 7.90 4.74 -7.19
CA GLN A 191 8.19 5.12 -8.57
C GLN A 191 7.21 6.18 -9.11
N LEU A 192 5.94 6.18 -8.71
CA LEU A 192 4.98 7.23 -9.05
C LEU A 192 5.47 8.61 -8.61
N GLY A 193 6.03 8.71 -7.42
CA GLY A 193 6.63 9.95 -6.92
C GLY A 193 7.81 10.42 -7.79
N CYS A 194 8.71 9.50 -8.14
CA CYS A 194 9.83 9.78 -9.03
C CYS A 194 9.36 10.24 -10.44
N ILE A 195 8.35 9.57 -10.99
CA ILE A 195 7.76 9.91 -12.30
C ILE A 195 7.13 11.31 -12.26
N ALA A 196 6.36 11.61 -11.19
CA ALA A 196 5.74 12.93 -11.03
C ALA A 196 6.76 14.07 -11.00
N ALA A 197 7.94 13.83 -10.46
CA ALA A 197 9.04 14.79 -10.39
C ALA A 197 9.94 14.80 -11.64
N GLY A 198 9.72 13.92 -12.62
CA GLY A 198 10.60 13.80 -13.78
C GLY A 198 12.01 13.30 -13.42
N ALA A 199 12.13 12.42 -12.44
CA ALA A 199 13.39 11.86 -11.97
C ALA A 199 14.11 11.04 -13.04
N ASP A 200 15.44 11.00 -12.96
CA ASP A 200 16.28 10.17 -13.81
C ASP A 200 16.19 8.67 -13.46
N ASP A 201 16.74 7.82 -14.36
CA ASP A 201 16.70 6.36 -14.20
C ASP A 201 17.42 5.88 -12.92
N LYS A 202 18.44 6.61 -12.46
CA LYS A 202 19.18 6.25 -11.25
C LYS A 202 18.31 6.41 -10.01
N LYS A 203 17.51 7.46 -9.92
CA LYS A 203 16.57 7.68 -8.82
C LYS A 203 15.38 6.72 -8.90
N LEU A 204 14.89 6.45 -10.12
CA LEU A 204 13.84 5.42 -10.33
C LEU A 204 14.29 4.05 -9.89
N GLU A 205 15.53 3.67 -10.20
CA GLU A 205 16.11 2.38 -9.76
C GLU A 205 16.30 2.34 -8.24
N ALA A 206 16.78 3.42 -7.63
CA ALA A 206 16.92 3.49 -6.17
C ALA A 206 15.56 3.38 -5.46
N ALA A 207 14.52 4.02 -5.99
CA ALA A 207 13.15 3.90 -5.49
C ALA A 207 12.62 2.46 -5.59
N ARG A 208 12.93 1.75 -6.69
CA ARG A 208 12.60 0.34 -6.86
C ARG A 208 13.29 -0.53 -5.80
N VAL A 209 14.62 -0.40 -5.66
CA VAL A 209 15.40 -1.19 -4.70
C VAL A 209 14.95 -0.92 -3.26
N TYR A 210 14.70 0.34 -2.91
CA TYR A 210 14.13 0.70 -1.61
C TYR A 210 12.81 -0.03 -1.36
N ALA A 211 11.88 0.08 -2.29
CA ALA A 211 10.54 -0.45 -2.16
C ALA A 211 10.50 -1.99 -2.04
N GLU A 212 11.28 -2.69 -2.86
CA GLU A 212 11.36 -4.15 -2.84
C GLU A 212 11.87 -4.68 -1.50
N ASN A 213 12.90 -4.04 -0.94
CA ASN A 213 13.44 -4.45 0.35
C ASN A 213 12.51 -4.06 1.51
N LEU A 214 11.96 -2.84 1.49
CA LEU A 214 11.02 -2.39 2.51
C LEU A 214 9.74 -3.23 2.52
N GLY A 215 9.20 -3.60 1.35
CA GLY A 215 7.97 -4.37 1.22
C GLY A 215 8.09 -5.74 1.88
N ILE A 216 9.18 -6.47 1.62
CA ILE A 216 9.44 -7.77 2.25
C ILE A 216 9.73 -7.61 3.75
N ALA A 217 10.55 -6.63 4.14
CA ALA A 217 10.82 -6.36 5.55
C ALA A 217 9.53 -6.08 6.33
N PHE A 218 8.60 -5.33 5.72
CA PHE A 218 7.30 -5.01 6.31
C PHE A 218 6.47 -6.27 6.60
N GLN A 219 6.40 -7.22 5.65
CA GLN A 219 5.67 -8.48 5.83
C GLN A 219 6.32 -9.35 6.92
N ILE A 220 7.65 -9.48 6.92
CA ILE A 220 8.37 -10.23 7.97
C ILE A 220 8.10 -9.61 9.35
N VAL A 221 8.06 -8.28 9.45
CA VAL A 221 7.76 -7.58 10.70
C VAL A 221 6.31 -7.82 11.13
N ASP A 222 5.35 -7.82 10.21
CA ASP A 222 3.96 -8.13 10.52
C ASP A 222 3.81 -9.59 11.03
N ASP A 223 4.50 -10.57 10.43
CA ASP A 223 4.57 -11.96 10.92
C ASP A 223 5.19 -12.08 12.33
N ILE A 224 6.24 -11.31 12.60
CA ILE A 224 6.89 -11.26 13.91
C ILE A 224 5.93 -10.69 14.96
N LEU A 225 5.19 -9.63 14.60
CA LEU A 225 4.22 -9.01 15.50
C LEU A 225 3.05 -9.95 15.84
N ASP A 226 2.60 -10.77 14.90
CA ASP A 226 1.52 -11.73 15.15
C ASP A 226 1.87 -12.73 16.27
N VAL A 227 3.16 -13.04 16.46
CA VAL A 227 3.61 -13.98 17.51
C VAL A 227 4.22 -13.31 18.75
N THR A 228 4.55 -12.01 18.71
CA THR A 228 5.30 -11.34 19.79
C THR A 228 4.55 -10.19 20.46
N SER A 229 3.54 -9.58 19.80
CA SER A 229 2.84 -8.43 20.34
C SER A 229 1.60 -8.82 21.16
N ASP A 230 0.91 -7.82 21.73
CA ASP A 230 -0.38 -7.97 22.40
C ASP A 230 -1.54 -7.56 21.47
N GLU A 231 -2.76 -8.03 21.79
CA GLU A 231 -3.97 -7.75 20.99
C GLU A 231 -4.26 -6.24 20.85
N ALA A 232 -3.91 -5.46 21.87
CA ALA A 232 -4.13 -4.01 21.86
C ALA A 232 -3.23 -3.30 20.83
N THR A 233 -2.04 -3.83 20.60
CA THR A 233 -1.05 -3.30 19.65
C THR A 233 -1.33 -3.75 18.21
N LEU A 234 -1.76 -5.02 18.04
CA LEU A 234 -2.05 -5.60 16.71
C LEU A 234 -3.38 -5.12 16.11
N GLY A 235 -4.39 -4.89 16.95
CA GLY A 235 -5.75 -4.61 16.51
C GLY A 235 -6.49 -5.81 15.91
N LYS A 236 -5.92 -7.04 16.05
CA LYS A 236 -6.49 -8.35 15.71
C LYS A 236 -6.06 -9.38 16.79
N PRO A 237 -6.72 -10.55 16.92
CA PRO A 237 -6.28 -11.60 17.84
C PRO A 237 -4.84 -12.05 17.55
N ILE A 238 -4.08 -12.36 18.62
CA ILE A 238 -2.71 -12.88 18.51
C ILE A 238 -2.77 -14.31 17.97
N GLY A 239 -1.79 -14.67 17.11
CA GLY A 239 -1.71 -16.03 16.57
C GLY A 239 -2.76 -16.33 15.50
N SER A 240 -3.44 -15.30 14.97
CA SER A 240 -4.44 -15.46 13.93
C SER A 240 -3.89 -16.18 12.70
N ASP A 241 -2.61 -15.98 12.37
CA ASP A 241 -1.96 -16.65 11.25
C ASP A 241 -1.75 -18.14 11.53
N ALA A 242 -1.43 -18.52 12.77
CA ALA A 242 -1.31 -19.93 13.16
C ALA A 242 -2.68 -20.63 13.21
N GLU A 243 -3.73 -19.96 13.69
CA GLU A 243 -5.10 -20.48 13.69
C GLU A 243 -5.63 -20.72 12.27
N ASN A 244 -5.26 -19.85 11.33
CA ASN A 244 -5.62 -19.95 9.93
C ASN A 244 -4.65 -20.81 9.10
N CYS A 245 -3.71 -21.53 9.73
CA CYS A 245 -2.70 -22.36 9.05
C CYS A 245 -1.91 -21.62 7.98
N LYS A 246 -1.69 -20.30 8.15
CA LYS A 246 -0.91 -19.49 7.21
C LYS A 246 0.59 -19.78 7.31
N ASN A 247 1.24 -19.85 6.16
CA ASN A 247 2.70 -19.88 6.10
C ASN A 247 3.25 -18.48 6.38
N THR A 248 4.15 -18.35 7.35
CA THR A 248 4.80 -17.10 7.72
C THR A 248 6.32 -17.27 7.75
N TYR A 249 7.09 -16.19 7.65
CA TYR A 249 8.55 -16.27 7.81
C TYR A 249 8.94 -16.83 9.17
N VAL A 250 8.17 -16.53 10.22
CA VAL A 250 8.41 -17.03 11.56
C VAL A 250 8.18 -18.54 11.64
N SER A 251 7.09 -19.04 11.04
CA SER A 251 6.79 -20.49 11.04
C SER A 251 7.81 -21.29 10.22
N LEU A 252 8.32 -20.74 9.12
CA LEU A 252 9.26 -21.43 8.22
C LEU A 252 10.72 -21.32 8.64
N LEU A 253 11.13 -20.22 9.25
CA LEU A 253 12.54 -19.91 9.53
C LEU A 253 12.87 -19.82 11.03
N GLY A 254 11.88 -19.63 11.89
CA GLY A 254 12.02 -19.26 13.28
C GLY A 254 12.21 -17.76 13.50
N LEU A 255 11.84 -17.29 14.70
CA LEU A 255 11.79 -15.87 15.06
C LEU A 255 13.13 -15.13 14.87
N GLU A 256 14.23 -15.68 15.42
CA GLU A 256 15.54 -15.02 15.36
C GLU A 256 16.02 -14.81 13.92
N LYS A 257 15.80 -15.79 13.04
CA LYS A 257 16.20 -15.68 11.64
C LYS A 257 15.33 -14.71 10.86
N ALA A 258 14.02 -14.70 11.13
CA ALA A 258 13.09 -13.71 10.55
C ALA A 258 13.50 -12.30 10.95
N GLN A 259 13.78 -12.03 12.23
CA GLN A 259 14.27 -10.74 12.72
C GLN A 259 15.53 -10.27 11.99
N LYS A 260 16.52 -11.16 11.88
CA LYS A 260 17.77 -10.83 11.18
C LYS A 260 17.56 -10.49 9.71
N ILE A 261 16.70 -11.24 9.03
CA ILE A 261 16.37 -10.96 7.62
C ILE A 261 15.65 -9.60 7.47
N ALA A 262 14.72 -9.27 8.37
CA ALA A 262 14.05 -7.97 8.37
C ALA A 262 15.03 -6.81 8.57
N GLU A 263 16.02 -6.96 9.47
CA GLU A 263 17.09 -5.98 9.69
C GLU A 263 17.94 -5.82 8.42
N GLU A 264 18.45 -6.91 7.84
CA GLU A 264 19.27 -6.88 6.62
C GLU A 264 18.56 -6.25 5.42
N LEU A 265 17.24 -6.49 5.28
CA LEU A 265 16.44 -5.90 4.21
C LEU A 265 16.18 -4.40 4.46
N THR A 266 15.95 -4.02 5.71
CA THR A 266 15.79 -2.60 6.08
C THR A 266 17.08 -1.83 5.81
N ASP A 267 18.25 -2.38 6.14
CA ASP A 267 19.55 -1.77 5.84
C ASP A 267 19.74 -1.58 4.32
N LYS A 268 19.39 -2.58 3.51
CA LYS A 268 19.46 -2.48 2.04
C LYS A 268 18.51 -1.42 1.49
N ALA A 269 17.31 -1.31 2.06
CA ALA A 269 16.37 -0.25 1.70
C ALA A 269 16.97 1.14 2.00
N ILE A 270 17.50 1.34 3.21
CA ILE A 270 18.14 2.61 3.60
C ILE A 270 19.36 2.91 2.72
N ASP A 271 20.18 1.90 2.39
CA ASP A 271 21.34 2.06 1.51
C ASP A 271 20.95 2.56 0.11
N ALA A 272 19.82 2.10 -0.43
CA ALA A 272 19.31 2.58 -1.72
C ALA A 272 18.98 4.08 -1.71
N LEU A 273 18.65 4.64 -0.54
CA LEU A 273 18.33 6.06 -0.40
C LEU A 273 19.53 7.00 -0.48
N LYS A 274 20.77 6.49 -0.45
CA LYS A 274 22.00 7.31 -0.52
C LYS A 274 22.07 8.23 -1.75
N VAL A 275 21.41 7.87 -2.85
CA VAL A 275 21.33 8.69 -4.05
C VAL A 275 20.57 10.02 -3.83
N PHE A 276 19.71 10.08 -2.81
CA PHE A 276 18.93 11.27 -2.47
C PHE A 276 19.62 12.17 -1.42
N ALA A 277 20.80 11.77 -0.94
CA ALA A 277 21.60 12.50 0.05
C ALA A 277 20.77 12.91 1.29
N ASP A 278 20.89 14.17 1.74
CA ASP A 278 20.24 14.68 2.95
C ASP A 278 18.70 14.82 2.85
N GLU A 279 18.14 14.59 1.66
CA GLU A 279 16.69 14.66 1.46
C GLU A 279 15.94 13.40 1.96
N ALA A 280 16.66 12.28 2.21
CA ALA A 280 16.07 10.98 2.54
C ALA A 280 15.74 10.74 4.03
N GLU A 281 15.98 11.71 4.90
CA GLU A 281 15.84 11.59 6.37
C GLU A 281 14.46 11.04 6.81
N PHE A 282 13.38 11.49 6.15
CA PHE A 282 12.03 11.02 6.45
C PHE A 282 11.87 9.52 6.18
N LEU A 283 12.32 9.03 5.02
CA LEU A 283 12.19 7.62 4.65
C LEU A 283 13.11 6.72 5.48
N ILE A 284 14.29 7.18 5.86
CA ILE A 284 15.16 6.47 6.79
C ILE A 284 14.44 6.28 8.13
N SER A 285 13.93 7.38 8.71
CA SER A 285 13.19 7.33 9.98
C SER A 285 11.91 6.47 9.87
N LEU A 286 11.22 6.49 8.73
CA LEU A 286 10.06 5.64 8.49
C LEU A 286 10.45 4.15 8.48
N SER A 287 11.54 3.78 7.78
CA SER A 287 12.03 2.41 7.69
C SER A 287 12.44 1.87 9.06
N GLU A 288 13.19 2.66 9.84
CA GLU A 288 13.59 2.31 11.21
C GLU A 288 12.38 2.13 12.14
N LYS A 289 11.38 3.01 12.04
CA LYS A 289 10.13 2.89 12.81
C LYS A 289 9.32 1.65 12.43
N LEU A 290 9.28 1.28 11.15
CA LEU A 290 8.60 0.08 10.70
C LEU A 290 9.29 -1.18 11.25
N LEU A 291 10.62 -1.22 11.26
CA LEU A 291 11.40 -2.29 11.86
C LEU A 291 11.26 -2.35 13.39
N SER A 292 11.27 -1.20 14.07
CA SER A 292 11.24 -1.11 15.54
C SER A 292 9.85 -1.31 16.16
N ARG A 293 8.81 -1.50 15.36
CA ARG A 293 7.44 -1.83 15.87
C ARG A 293 7.38 -3.11 16.71
N ASN A 294 8.51 -3.86 16.74
CA ASN A 294 8.71 -5.08 17.52
C ASN A 294 9.30 -4.87 18.92
N LYS A 295 9.52 -3.61 19.35
CA LYS A 295 10.14 -3.29 20.64
C LYS A 295 9.23 -2.43 21.49
#